data_7f95ee5908bf4c24b5454ae36700c70e
#
_entry.id   7f95ee5908bf4c24b5454ae36700c70e
#
_cell.length_a   1.000
_cell.length_b   1.000
_cell.length_c   1.000
_cell.angle_alpha   90.00
_cell.angle_beta   90.00
_cell.angle_gamma   90.00
#
_symmetry.space_group_name_H-M   'P 1'
#
loop_
_entity.id
_entity.type
_entity.pdbx_description
1 polymer ?
#
loop_
_entity_poly.entity_id
_entity_poly.type
_entity_poly.pdbx_seq_one_letter_code
_entity_poly.pdbx_strand_id
1 'polypeptide(L)'
;MFDHLSIGVTDLDKSLAFYDAALKPLGISRMFAMGDRGIAAYVDSAQASFWLYSKDTEQQNLGKIPTPPRFHLAFKTTERAAVDAFYKAALAEGGIDEGAPGIRAHYHPNYYAAYVRDPDGYKIEAVCQK
;
A
#
# COMPACT_ATOMS: atom_id res chain seq x y z
N MET A 1 -6.48 5.00 15.69
CA MET A 1 -5.46 4.32 16.53
C MET A 1 -4.05 4.63 16.05
N PHE A 2 -3.71 4.46 14.76
CA PHE A 2 -2.45 4.92 14.20
C PHE A 2 -2.55 6.37 13.73
N ASP A 3 -1.52 7.16 14.02
CA ASP A 3 -1.31 8.50 13.49
C ASP A 3 -0.67 8.41 12.10
N HIS A 4 0.45 7.69 12.02
CA HIS A 4 1.14 7.44 10.76
C HIS A 4 1.86 6.09 10.74
N LEU A 5 2.21 5.66 9.55
CA LEU A 5 3.04 4.50 9.29
C LEU A 5 4.12 4.86 8.27
N SER A 6 5.31 4.33 8.44
CA SER A 6 6.43 4.56 7.53
C SER A 6 7.04 3.25 7.06
N ILE A 7 7.38 3.17 5.78
CA ILE A 7 8.13 2.04 5.22
C ILE A 7 9.33 2.53 4.42
N GLY A 8 10.38 1.71 4.37
CA GLY A 8 11.50 1.91 3.47
C GLY A 8 11.18 1.37 2.07
N VAL A 9 11.59 2.10 1.02
CA VAL A 9 11.46 1.67 -0.37
C VAL A 9 12.80 1.78 -1.08
N THR A 10 13.06 0.94 -2.07
CA THR A 10 14.35 0.94 -2.79
C THR A 10 14.37 1.92 -3.95
N ASP A 11 13.25 2.13 -4.60
CA ASP A 11 13.07 3.03 -5.76
C ASP A 11 11.82 3.88 -5.55
N LEU A 12 12.03 5.15 -5.19
CA LEU A 12 10.93 6.05 -4.86
C LEU A 12 9.99 6.25 -6.06
N ASP A 13 10.51 6.40 -7.28
CA ASP A 13 9.68 6.67 -8.46
C ASP A 13 8.78 5.48 -8.80
N LYS A 14 9.28 4.26 -8.69
CA LYS A 14 8.45 3.05 -8.86
C LYS A 14 7.39 2.94 -7.78
N SER A 15 7.75 3.22 -6.53
CA SER A 15 6.79 3.20 -5.41
C SER A 15 5.73 4.28 -5.56
N LEU A 16 6.09 5.49 -6.02
CA LEU A 16 5.14 6.56 -6.30
C LEU A 16 4.13 6.15 -7.38
N ALA A 17 4.59 5.61 -8.51
CA ALA A 17 3.71 5.14 -9.57
C ALA A 17 2.71 4.08 -9.07
N PHE A 18 3.20 3.12 -8.27
CA PHE A 18 2.38 2.08 -7.67
C PHE A 18 1.35 2.63 -6.68
N TYR A 19 1.79 3.40 -5.67
CA TYR A 19 0.90 3.88 -4.61
C TYR A 19 -0.05 4.98 -5.07
N ASP A 20 0.35 5.86 -6.01
CA ASP A 20 -0.56 6.84 -6.62
C ASP A 20 -1.75 6.16 -7.29
N ALA A 21 -1.51 5.07 -8.01
CA ALA A 21 -2.55 4.34 -8.72
C ALA A 21 -3.39 3.46 -7.76
N ALA A 22 -2.73 2.70 -6.90
CA ALA A 22 -3.39 1.72 -6.03
C ALA A 22 -4.22 2.36 -4.91
N LEU A 23 -3.75 3.46 -4.31
CA LEU A 23 -4.41 4.10 -3.17
C LEU A 23 -5.52 5.07 -3.57
N LYS A 24 -5.49 5.61 -4.78
CA LYS A 24 -6.52 6.55 -5.28
C LYS A 24 -7.95 6.01 -5.16
N PRO A 25 -8.27 4.76 -5.54
CA PRO A 25 -9.60 4.21 -5.37
C PRO A 25 -10.08 4.12 -3.92
N LEU A 26 -9.12 4.10 -2.97
CA LEU A 26 -9.39 4.02 -1.53
C LEU A 26 -9.58 5.41 -0.89
N GLY A 27 -9.54 6.49 -1.69
CA GLY A 27 -9.64 7.86 -1.19
C GLY A 27 -8.38 8.37 -0.50
N ILE A 28 -7.24 7.71 -0.73
CA ILE A 28 -5.94 8.11 -0.20
C ILE A 28 -5.14 8.76 -1.32
N SER A 29 -4.63 9.96 -1.08
CA SER A 29 -3.89 10.73 -2.08
C SER A 29 -2.52 11.14 -1.59
N ARG A 30 -1.61 11.32 -2.53
CA ARG A 30 -0.28 11.84 -2.24
C ARG A 30 -0.37 13.28 -1.77
N MET A 31 0.19 13.55 -0.59
CA MET A 31 0.28 14.88 -0.01
C MET A 31 1.48 15.64 -0.59
N PHE A 32 2.64 14.98 -0.67
CA PHE A 32 3.85 15.52 -1.31
C PHE A 32 4.83 14.39 -1.67
N ALA A 33 5.83 14.75 -2.50
CA ALA A 33 7.02 13.94 -2.72
C ALA A 33 8.24 14.88 -2.85
N MET A 34 9.33 14.51 -2.20
CA MET A 34 10.62 15.20 -2.25
C MET A 34 11.70 14.21 -2.71
N GLY A 35 11.89 14.10 -4.02
CA GLY A 35 12.80 13.14 -4.62
C GLY A 35 14.24 13.33 -4.17
N ASP A 36 14.70 14.57 -4.01
CA ASP A 36 16.03 14.92 -3.49
C ASP A 36 16.27 14.45 -2.06
N ARG A 37 15.24 14.35 -1.25
CA ARG A 37 15.26 13.81 0.11
C ARG A 37 14.87 12.34 0.19
N GLY A 38 14.34 11.77 -0.89
CA GLY A 38 13.87 10.38 -0.92
C GLY A 38 12.65 10.14 -0.03
N ILE A 39 11.74 11.12 0.07
CA ILE A 39 10.60 11.08 0.98
C ILE A 39 9.31 11.34 0.21
N ALA A 40 8.25 10.61 0.52
CA ALA A 40 6.90 10.92 0.07
C ALA A 40 5.88 10.58 1.17
N ALA A 41 4.71 11.22 1.12
CA ALA A 41 3.62 10.97 2.04
C ALA A 41 2.26 10.95 1.36
N TYR A 42 1.41 10.08 1.85
CA TYR A 42 0.01 9.90 1.47
C TYR A 42 -0.88 10.16 2.67
N VAL A 43 -2.08 10.65 2.43
CA VAL A 43 -3.03 11.00 3.50
C VAL A 43 -4.45 10.60 3.08
N ASP A 44 -5.24 10.16 4.04
CA ASP A 44 -6.68 9.94 3.90
C ASP A 44 -7.50 11.13 4.45
N SER A 45 -8.82 11.02 4.36
CA SER A 45 -9.75 12.04 4.88
C SER A 45 -9.72 12.19 6.40
N ALA A 46 -9.21 11.18 7.13
CA ALA A 46 -9.07 11.19 8.58
C ALA A 46 -7.71 11.75 9.04
N GLN A 47 -6.89 12.23 8.11
CA GLN A 47 -5.54 12.76 8.34
C GLN A 47 -4.52 11.72 8.83
N ALA A 48 -4.85 10.43 8.78
CA ALA A 48 -3.86 9.39 8.96
C ALA A 48 -2.90 9.37 7.78
N SER A 49 -1.61 9.23 8.02
CA SER A 49 -0.61 9.34 6.97
C SER A 49 0.27 8.10 6.80
N PHE A 50 0.64 7.85 5.55
CA PHE A 50 1.51 6.76 5.13
C PHE A 50 2.75 7.33 4.43
N TRP A 51 3.94 6.98 4.93
CA TRP A 51 5.19 7.57 4.50
C TRP A 51 6.11 6.57 3.82
N LEU A 52 6.77 7.02 2.76
CA LEU A 52 7.80 6.29 2.03
C LEU A 52 9.16 6.97 2.24
N TYR A 53 10.18 6.18 2.52
CA TYR A 53 11.57 6.64 2.68
C TYR A 53 12.52 5.79 1.83
N SER A 54 13.23 6.39 0.88
CA SER A 54 14.18 5.67 0.03
C SER A 54 15.64 5.82 0.45
N LYS A 55 16.06 6.99 0.91
CA LYS A 55 17.47 7.27 1.20
C LYS A 55 18.04 6.48 2.37
N ASP A 56 17.27 6.28 3.42
CA ASP A 56 17.72 5.49 4.57
C ASP A 56 17.93 4.02 4.18
N THR A 57 17.16 3.54 3.23
CA THR A 57 17.29 2.18 2.68
C THR A 57 18.57 2.03 1.87
N GLU A 58 18.94 3.03 1.07
CA GLU A 58 20.20 3.06 0.33
C GLU A 58 21.43 3.10 1.26
N GLN A 59 21.38 3.93 2.31
CA GLN A 59 22.46 4.05 3.27
C GLN A 59 22.74 2.77 4.05
N GLN A 60 21.70 1.98 4.29
CA GLN A 60 21.82 0.70 5.00
C GLN A 60 22.27 -0.45 4.10
N ASN A 61 22.45 -0.17 2.80
CA ASN A 61 22.91 -1.15 1.80
C ASN A 61 22.12 -2.48 1.84
N LEU A 62 20.83 -2.38 2.13
CA LEU A 62 19.91 -3.50 2.27
C LEU A 62 19.42 -3.94 0.90
N GLY A 63 20.19 -4.50 0.03
CA GLY A 63 19.84 -4.90 -1.35
C GLY A 63 18.45 -5.54 -1.54
N LYS A 64 17.79 -5.95 -0.45
CA LYS A 64 16.36 -6.25 -0.31
C LYS A 64 15.89 -5.79 1.05
N ILE A 65 14.72 -5.15 1.11
CA ILE A 65 14.05 -4.85 2.38
C ILE A 65 13.54 -6.17 2.96
N PRO A 66 14.02 -6.60 4.14
CA PRO A 66 13.52 -7.80 4.76
C PRO A 66 12.10 -7.55 5.25
N THR A 67 11.11 -8.14 4.60
CA THR A 67 9.73 -8.10 5.08
C THR A 67 9.54 -9.24 6.09
N PRO A 68 9.21 -8.95 7.35
CA PRO A 68 8.94 -9.98 8.34
C PRO A 68 7.82 -10.93 7.87
N PRO A 69 7.90 -12.23 8.20
CA PRO A 69 6.80 -13.15 7.95
C PRO A 69 5.49 -12.62 8.53
N ARG A 70 4.40 -12.71 7.76
CA ARG A 70 3.06 -12.25 8.13
C ARG A 70 2.89 -10.73 8.29
N PHE A 71 3.91 -9.93 8.04
CA PHE A 71 3.73 -8.48 7.98
C PHE A 71 2.93 -8.11 6.73
N HIS A 72 1.87 -7.33 6.90
CA HIS A 72 1.16 -6.69 5.80
C HIS A 72 0.48 -5.40 6.25
N LEU A 73 0.17 -4.53 5.30
CA LEU A 73 -0.53 -3.27 5.50
C LEU A 73 -1.92 -3.39 4.92
N ALA A 74 -2.94 -3.16 5.74
CA ALA A 74 -4.33 -3.19 5.31
C ALA A 74 -4.92 -1.78 5.31
N PHE A 75 -5.38 -1.34 4.14
CA PHE A 75 -6.09 -0.09 3.94
C PHE A 75 -7.60 -0.33 3.91
N LYS A 76 -8.32 0.41 4.74
CA LYS A 76 -9.78 0.27 4.86
C LYS A 76 -10.51 1.09 3.81
N THR A 77 -11.58 0.52 3.26
CA THR A 77 -12.59 1.26 2.48
C THR A 77 -13.99 0.87 2.90
N THR A 78 -14.99 1.65 2.50
CA THR A 78 -16.42 1.35 2.73
C THR A 78 -17.09 0.70 1.53
N GLU A 79 -16.39 0.60 0.40
CA GLU A 79 -16.92 0.13 -0.88
C GLU A 79 -16.12 -1.06 -1.41
N ARG A 80 -16.82 -2.16 -1.73
CA ARG A 80 -16.19 -3.33 -2.38
C ARG A 80 -15.62 -3.00 -3.76
N ALA A 81 -16.30 -2.10 -4.51
CA ALA A 81 -15.80 -1.62 -5.80
C ALA A 81 -14.46 -0.91 -5.69
N ALA A 82 -14.17 -0.25 -4.57
CA ALA A 82 -12.86 0.36 -4.33
C ALA A 82 -11.76 -0.70 -4.10
N VAL A 83 -12.09 -1.83 -3.49
CA VAL A 83 -11.18 -2.98 -3.36
C VAL A 83 -10.84 -3.56 -4.74
N ASP A 84 -11.84 -3.72 -5.60
CA ASP A 84 -11.65 -4.22 -6.98
C ASP A 84 -10.75 -3.24 -7.79
N ALA A 85 -11.02 -1.95 -7.68
CA ALA A 85 -10.25 -0.90 -8.37
C ALA A 85 -8.81 -0.81 -7.86
N PHE A 86 -8.60 -0.92 -6.54
CA PHE A 86 -7.27 -1.01 -5.94
C PHE A 86 -6.47 -2.17 -6.56
N TYR A 87 -7.03 -3.36 -6.55
CA TYR A 87 -6.36 -4.56 -7.07
C TYR A 87 -5.99 -4.40 -8.54
N LYS A 88 -6.93 -3.95 -9.38
CA LYS A 88 -6.69 -3.71 -10.81
C LYS A 88 -5.59 -2.68 -11.04
N ALA A 89 -5.63 -1.56 -10.34
CA ALA A 89 -4.64 -0.50 -10.45
C ALA A 89 -3.24 -0.95 -9.98
N ALA A 90 -3.18 -1.67 -8.86
CA ALA A 90 -1.93 -2.20 -8.34
C ALA A 90 -1.24 -3.18 -9.31
N LEU A 91 -1.99 -4.09 -9.92
CA LEU A 91 -1.45 -5.01 -10.92
C LEU A 91 -1.00 -4.29 -12.20
N ALA A 92 -1.72 -3.25 -12.63
CA ALA A 92 -1.34 -2.45 -13.79
C ALA A 92 0.00 -1.71 -13.60
N GLU A 93 0.35 -1.38 -12.36
CA GLU A 93 1.61 -0.73 -11.98
C GLU A 93 2.69 -1.74 -11.52
N GLY A 94 2.58 -2.99 -11.93
CA GLY A 94 3.59 -4.01 -11.69
C GLY A 94 3.51 -4.71 -10.33
N GLY A 95 2.44 -4.51 -9.58
CA GLY A 95 2.16 -5.29 -8.37
C GLY A 95 1.98 -6.77 -8.68
N ILE A 96 2.26 -7.62 -7.70
CA ILE A 96 2.13 -9.07 -7.82
C ILE A 96 0.87 -9.51 -7.07
N ASP A 97 0.07 -10.39 -7.69
CA ASP A 97 -1.11 -10.98 -7.07
C ASP A 97 -0.74 -11.80 -5.81
N GLU A 98 -1.42 -11.50 -4.71
CA GLU A 98 -1.37 -12.27 -3.46
C GLU A 98 -2.77 -12.67 -2.97
N GLY A 99 -3.80 -12.39 -3.75
CA GLY A 99 -5.18 -12.74 -3.50
C GLY A 99 -6.17 -11.80 -4.19
N ALA A 100 -6.83 -12.29 -5.23
CA ALA A 100 -7.84 -11.53 -5.97
C ALA A 100 -9.00 -11.07 -5.06
N PRO A 101 -9.72 -9.99 -5.44
CA PRO A 101 -10.87 -9.51 -4.67
C PRO A 101 -11.89 -10.60 -4.39
N GLY A 102 -12.35 -10.69 -3.15
CA GLY A 102 -13.34 -11.68 -2.75
C GLY A 102 -13.58 -11.71 -1.25
N ILE A 103 -14.63 -12.43 -0.85
CA ILE A 103 -14.96 -12.66 0.55
C ILE A 103 -13.94 -13.58 1.22
N ARG A 104 -13.54 -13.22 2.43
CA ARG A 104 -12.69 -14.03 3.33
C ARG A 104 -13.51 -14.43 4.55
N ALA A 105 -14.46 -15.35 4.34
CA ALA A 105 -15.45 -15.74 5.33
C ALA A 105 -14.86 -16.28 6.64
N HIS A 106 -13.63 -16.82 6.59
CA HIS A 106 -12.90 -17.30 7.77
C HIS A 106 -12.45 -16.17 8.72
N TYR A 107 -12.44 -14.92 8.25
CA TYR A 107 -12.22 -13.76 9.13
C TYR A 107 -13.55 -13.17 9.59
N HIS A 108 -14.48 -12.90 8.65
CA HIS A 108 -15.75 -12.30 8.91
C HIS A 108 -16.68 -12.49 7.67
N PRO A 109 -18.03 -12.68 7.84
CA PRO A 109 -18.93 -12.89 6.70
C PRO A 109 -18.90 -11.78 5.63
N ASN A 110 -18.63 -10.54 6.03
CA ASN A 110 -18.55 -9.39 5.12
C ASN A 110 -17.12 -8.95 4.80
N TYR A 111 -16.10 -9.74 5.18
CA TYR A 111 -14.70 -9.38 4.94
C TYR A 111 -14.35 -9.54 3.46
N TYR A 112 -14.49 -8.46 2.70
CA TYR A 112 -14.17 -8.42 1.27
C TYR A 112 -12.81 -7.77 1.10
N ALA A 113 -11.84 -8.51 0.58
CA ALA A 113 -10.46 -8.03 0.51
C ALA A 113 -9.73 -8.50 -0.74
N ALA A 114 -8.69 -7.75 -1.10
CA ALA A 114 -7.69 -8.11 -2.10
C ALA A 114 -6.29 -7.86 -1.56
N TYR A 115 -5.34 -8.65 -2.04
CA TYR A 115 -3.94 -8.62 -1.61
C TYR A 115 -3.01 -8.54 -2.81
N VAL A 116 -2.01 -7.67 -2.72
CA VAL A 116 -0.95 -7.53 -3.73
C VAL A 116 0.41 -7.39 -3.05
N ARG A 117 1.49 -7.63 -3.80
CA ARG A 117 2.83 -7.19 -3.43
C ARG A 117 3.17 -5.89 -4.14
N ASP A 118 3.74 -4.95 -3.39
CA ASP A 118 4.28 -3.72 -3.96
C ASP A 118 5.65 -3.96 -4.64
N PRO A 119 6.27 -2.93 -5.27
CA PRO A 119 7.58 -3.10 -5.94
C PRO A 119 8.71 -3.64 -5.06
N ASP A 120 8.65 -3.44 -3.75
CA ASP A 120 9.63 -3.93 -2.78
C ASP A 120 9.26 -5.26 -2.14
N GLY A 121 8.08 -5.81 -2.46
CA GLY A 121 7.58 -7.07 -1.93
C GLY A 121 6.77 -6.95 -0.64
N TYR A 122 6.42 -5.75 -0.20
CA TYR A 122 5.47 -5.57 0.90
C TYR A 122 4.09 -6.07 0.50
N LYS A 123 3.47 -6.86 1.37
CA LYS A 123 2.09 -7.29 1.19
C LYS A 123 1.15 -6.16 1.58
N ILE A 124 0.34 -5.73 0.62
CA ILE A 124 -0.63 -4.66 0.76
C ILE A 124 -2.03 -5.24 0.59
N GLU A 125 -2.92 -4.87 1.48
CA GLU A 125 -4.33 -5.27 1.49
C GLU A 125 -5.23 -4.06 1.31
N ALA A 126 -6.29 -4.19 0.53
CA ALA A 126 -7.47 -3.33 0.62
C ALA A 126 -8.64 -4.15 1.16
N VAL A 127 -9.38 -3.62 2.13
CA VAL A 127 -10.45 -4.34 2.80
C VAL A 127 -11.70 -3.49 3.02
N CYS A 128 -12.86 -4.08 2.70
CA CYS A 128 -14.19 -3.58 3.01
C CYS A 128 -14.91 -4.61 3.89
N GLN A 129 -15.43 -4.18 5.02
CA GLN A 129 -16.14 -5.05 5.98
C GLN A 129 -17.65 -4.73 6.07
N LYS A 130 -18.21 -4.23 4.96
CA LYS A 130 -19.65 -3.95 4.83
C LYS A 130 -20.36 -4.96 3.92
#